data_5cf363f7740e1f38e4938712ae296a07
#
_entry.id   5cf363f7740e1f38e4938712ae296a07
#
_cell.length_a   1.000
_cell.length_b   1.000
_cell.length_c   1.000
_cell.angle_alpha   90.00
_cell.angle_beta   90.00
_cell.angle_gamma   90.00
#
_symmetry.space_group_name_H-M   'P 1'
#
loop_
_entity.id
_entity.type
_entity.pdbx_description
1 polymer ?
#
loop_
_entity_poly.entity_id
_entity_poly.type
_entity_poly.pdbx_seq_one_letter_code
_entity_poly.pdbx_strand_id
1 'polypeptide(L)'
;QGNVGKAIMLASSDRFNEMKQDVLSMVKKMEDVEIYELSHSIKNITTYKQQIGEYLDLLTLWYRDILYMKATDGVNNLIFKDEVYDIKKQAAKKSYSGIEKILQTIELTRTRLKYNVNFDLVIEMLLLAIKEN
;
A
#
# COMPACT_ATOMS: atom_id res chain seq x y z
N GLN A 1 -9.19 24.17 -24.19
CA GLN A 1 -8.41 23.81 -23.03
C GLN A 1 -9.25 23.37 -21.84
N GLY A 2 -10.33 24.08 -21.54
CA GLY A 2 -11.14 23.84 -20.36
C GLY A 2 -11.74 22.44 -20.28
N ASN A 3 -12.43 22.01 -21.35
CA ASN A 3 -13.14 20.73 -21.34
C ASN A 3 -12.16 19.54 -21.36
N VAL A 4 -11.11 19.64 -22.15
CA VAL A 4 -10.12 18.56 -22.26
C VAL A 4 -9.31 18.43 -20.98
N GLY A 5 -8.86 19.55 -20.42
CA GLY A 5 -8.12 19.55 -19.17
C GLY A 5 -8.96 19.03 -18.01
N LYS A 6 -10.24 19.43 -17.94
CA LYS A 6 -11.15 18.96 -16.90
C LYS A 6 -11.43 17.46 -17.02
N ALA A 7 -11.59 16.95 -18.23
CA ALA A 7 -11.80 15.53 -18.47
C ALA A 7 -10.58 14.70 -18.03
N ILE A 8 -9.37 15.18 -18.32
CA ILE A 8 -8.12 14.52 -17.92
C ILE A 8 -8.02 14.49 -16.39
N MET A 9 -8.31 15.60 -15.71
CA MET A 9 -8.28 15.69 -14.26
C MET A 9 -9.27 14.73 -13.60
N LEU A 10 -10.51 14.66 -14.13
CA LEU A 10 -11.52 13.76 -13.61
C LEU A 10 -11.10 12.29 -13.77
N ALA A 11 -10.58 11.92 -14.94
CA ALA A 11 -10.11 10.57 -15.21
C ALA A 11 -8.95 10.19 -14.27
N SER A 12 -8.01 11.12 -14.05
CA SER A 12 -6.90 10.89 -13.13
C SER A 12 -7.37 10.73 -11.69
N SER A 13 -8.37 11.53 -11.25
CA SER A 13 -8.95 11.43 -9.91
C SER A 13 -9.68 10.11 -9.71
N ASP A 14 -10.44 9.66 -10.72
CA ASP A 14 -11.14 8.37 -10.67
C ASP A 14 -10.13 7.23 -10.61
N ARG A 15 -9.07 7.30 -11.42
CA ARG A 15 -8.01 6.31 -11.42
C ARG A 15 -7.28 6.28 -10.07
N PHE A 16 -7.01 7.43 -9.49
CA PHE A 16 -6.38 7.52 -8.19
C PHE A 16 -7.28 6.91 -7.10
N ASN A 17 -8.57 7.21 -7.12
CA ASN A 17 -9.50 6.65 -6.15
C ASN A 17 -9.62 5.14 -6.28
N GLU A 18 -9.63 4.62 -7.50
CA GLU A 18 -9.62 3.18 -7.76
C GLU A 18 -8.36 2.54 -7.17
N MET A 19 -7.20 3.13 -7.43
CA MET A 19 -5.93 2.66 -6.89
C MET A 19 -5.94 2.67 -5.36
N LYS A 20 -6.43 3.75 -4.76
CA LYS A 20 -6.53 3.89 -3.30
C LYS A 20 -7.40 2.77 -2.72
N GLN A 21 -8.55 2.49 -3.33
CA GLN A 21 -9.43 1.42 -2.86
C GLN A 21 -8.76 0.05 -3.00
N ASP A 22 -8.01 -0.17 -4.07
CA ASP A 22 -7.28 -1.43 -4.25
C ASP A 22 -6.16 -1.58 -3.23
N VAL A 23 -5.44 -0.51 -2.92
CA VAL A 23 -4.41 -0.54 -1.85
C VAL A 23 -5.05 -0.88 -0.51
N LEU A 24 -6.15 -0.20 -0.15
CA LEU A 24 -6.84 -0.45 1.11
C LEU A 24 -7.35 -1.89 1.19
N SER A 25 -7.92 -2.40 0.12
CA SER A 25 -8.39 -3.78 0.06
C SER A 25 -7.24 -4.75 0.28
N MET A 26 -6.10 -4.51 -0.38
CA MET A 26 -4.93 -5.39 -0.28
C MET A 26 -4.37 -5.40 1.15
N VAL A 27 -4.13 -4.24 1.74
CA VAL A 27 -3.50 -4.16 3.08
C VAL A 27 -4.40 -4.73 4.17
N LYS A 28 -5.71 -4.67 3.99
CA LYS A 28 -6.66 -5.23 4.96
C LYS A 28 -6.75 -6.75 4.90
N LYS A 29 -6.41 -7.35 3.75
CA LYS A 29 -6.58 -8.79 3.50
C LYS A 29 -5.26 -9.57 3.47
N MET A 30 -4.13 -8.90 3.30
CA MET A 30 -2.88 -9.60 2.97
C MET A 30 -2.48 -10.65 4.01
N GLU A 31 -2.76 -10.44 5.27
CA GLU A 31 -2.43 -11.41 6.31
C GLU A 31 -3.16 -12.75 6.11
N ASP A 32 -4.38 -12.70 5.56
CA ASP A 32 -5.23 -13.87 5.37
C ASP A 32 -5.09 -14.49 3.97
N VAL A 33 -4.36 -13.83 3.07
CA VAL A 33 -4.13 -14.34 1.72
C VAL A 33 -3.10 -15.48 1.78
N GLU A 34 -3.43 -16.60 1.17
CA GLU A 34 -2.50 -17.73 1.09
C GLU A 34 -1.39 -17.41 0.08
N ILE A 35 -0.22 -18.02 0.28
CA ILE A 35 0.94 -17.75 -0.58
C ILE A 35 0.61 -18.05 -2.04
N TYR A 36 -0.12 -19.13 -2.32
CA TYR A 36 -0.49 -19.48 -3.68
C TYR A 36 -1.45 -18.46 -4.33
N GLU A 37 -2.09 -17.61 -3.53
CA GLU A 37 -3.00 -16.57 -4.03
C GLU A 37 -2.28 -15.26 -4.34
N LEU A 38 -0.98 -15.13 -4.00
CA LEU A 38 -0.24 -13.89 -4.22
C LEU A 38 -0.23 -13.46 -5.69
N SER A 39 -0.33 -14.42 -6.61
CA SER A 39 -0.37 -14.10 -8.05
C SER A 39 -1.53 -13.16 -8.41
N HIS A 40 -2.66 -13.30 -7.75
CA HIS A 40 -3.81 -12.42 -7.96
C HIS A 40 -3.51 -11.00 -7.49
N SER A 41 -2.89 -10.87 -6.32
CA SER A 41 -2.49 -9.57 -5.79
C SER A 41 -1.44 -8.91 -6.70
N ILE A 42 -0.47 -9.67 -7.18
CA ILE A 42 0.55 -9.16 -8.09
C ILE A 42 -0.09 -8.66 -9.38
N LYS A 43 -1.03 -9.40 -9.95
CA LYS A 43 -1.74 -8.99 -11.17
C LYS A 43 -2.48 -7.67 -10.97
N ASN A 44 -3.15 -7.51 -9.84
CA ASN A 44 -3.83 -6.25 -9.54
C ASN A 44 -2.82 -5.10 -9.45
N ILE A 45 -1.72 -5.29 -8.74
CA ILE A 45 -0.69 -4.26 -8.59
C ILE A 45 -0.06 -3.93 -9.94
N THR A 46 0.12 -4.93 -10.82
CA THR A 46 0.67 -4.72 -12.17
C THR A 46 -0.19 -3.76 -13.00
N THR A 47 -1.50 -3.72 -12.76
CA THR A 47 -2.36 -2.75 -13.47
C THR A 47 -1.97 -1.31 -13.14
N TYR A 48 -1.25 -1.07 -12.04
CA TYR A 48 -0.77 0.23 -11.62
C TYR A 48 0.72 0.44 -11.87
N LYS A 49 1.33 -0.40 -12.71
CA LYS A 49 2.78 -0.35 -12.97
C LYS A 49 3.25 1.05 -13.38
N GLN A 50 2.45 1.77 -14.18
CA GLN A 50 2.80 3.12 -14.62
C GLN A 50 2.72 4.16 -13.49
N GLN A 51 1.94 3.87 -12.44
CA GLN A 51 1.78 4.72 -11.27
C GLN A 51 2.31 4.04 -10.00
N ILE A 52 3.31 3.16 -10.15
CA ILE A 52 3.78 2.36 -9.02
C ILE A 52 4.33 3.23 -7.87
N GLY A 53 4.94 4.36 -8.19
CA GLY A 53 5.40 5.30 -7.17
C GLY A 53 4.27 5.77 -6.27
N GLU A 54 3.14 6.14 -6.87
CA GLU A 54 1.95 6.59 -6.12
C GLU A 54 1.34 5.44 -5.32
N TYR A 55 1.32 4.24 -5.88
CA TYR A 55 0.87 3.04 -5.18
C TYR A 55 1.70 2.81 -3.91
N LEU A 56 3.02 2.88 -4.04
CA LEU A 56 3.93 2.71 -2.90
C LEU A 56 3.79 3.84 -1.89
N ASP A 57 3.49 5.07 -2.33
CA ASP A 57 3.20 6.18 -1.42
C ASP A 57 1.98 5.88 -0.55
N LEU A 58 0.92 5.33 -1.13
CA LEU A 58 -0.28 4.97 -0.38
C LEU A 58 0.03 3.86 0.64
N LEU A 59 0.84 2.87 0.27
CA LEU A 59 1.28 1.85 1.22
C LEU A 59 2.05 2.46 2.39
N THR A 60 2.95 3.37 2.10
CA THR A 60 3.73 4.06 3.13
C THR A 60 2.81 4.79 4.11
N LEU A 61 1.81 5.49 3.59
CA LEU A 61 0.85 6.22 4.43
C LEU A 61 0.05 5.28 5.33
N TRP A 62 -0.34 4.11 4.81
CA TRP A 62 -1.06 3.12 5.61
C TRP A 62 -0.23 2.65 6.80
N TYR A 63 1.02 2.24 6.57
CA TYR A 63 1.87 1.73 7.64
C TYR A 63 2.34 2.82 8.59
N ARG A 64 2.41 4.08 8.13
CA ARG A 64 2.63 5.22 9.03
C ARG A 64 1.44 5.43 9.96
N ASP A 65 0.22 5.27 9.45
CA ASP A 65 -0.97 5.34 10.29
C ASP A 65 -0.96 4.24 11.36
N ILE A 66 -0.56 3.03 10.98
CA ILE A 66 -0.45 1.92 11.94
C ILE A 66 0.60 2.23 13.00
N LEU A 67 1.75 2.74 12.59
CA LEU A 67 2.81 3.10 13.53
C LEU A 67 2.35 4.21 14.48
N TYR A 68 1.69 5.23 13.94
CA TYR A 68 1.15 6.33 14.74
C TYR A 68 0.12 5.82 15.75
N MET A 69 -0.81 4.98 15.32
CA MET A 69 -1.81 4.40 16.20
C MET A 69 -1.16 3.57 17.31
N LYS A 70 -0.16 2.75 16.96
CA LYS A 70 0.54 1.92 17.93
C LYS A 70 1.27 2.76 18.97
N ALA A 71 1.86 3.87 18.56
CA ALA A 71 2.65 4.72 19.44
C ALA A 71 1.79 5.63 20.32
N THR A 72 0.65 6.10 19.84
CA THR A 72 -0.14 7.15 20.51
C THR A 72 -1.53 6.72 20.91
N ASP A 73 -2.06 5.66 20.30
CA ASP A 73 -3.47 5.24 20.42
C ASP A 73 -4.45 6.38 20.06
N GLY A 74 -3.97 7.36 19.29
CA GLY A 74 -4.77 8.51 18.87
C GLY A 74 -5.33 8.34 17.47
N VAL A 75 -6.48 8.98 17.20
CA VAL A 75 -7.16 8.87 15.92
C VAL A 75 -7.14 10.17 15.12
N ASN A 76 -6.75 11.29 15.75
CA ASN A 76 -6.93 12.62 15.17
C ASN A 76 -6.00 12.91 13.98
N ASN A 77 -4.82 12.31 13.95
CA ASN A 77 -3.82 12.58 12.91
C ASN A 77 -3.68 11.46 11.89
N LEU A 78 -4.65 10.54 11.84
CA LEU A 78 -4.63 9.48 10.84
C LEU A 78 -4.93 10.04 9.45
N ILE A 79 -4.25 9.51 8.45
CA ILE A 79 -4.52 9.82 7.03
C ILE A 79 -5.82 9.12 6.59
N PHE A 80 -5.95 7.82 6.93
CA PHE A 80 -7.10 7.01 6.56
C PHE A 80 -8.10 6.95 7.72
N LYS A 81 -8.75 8.07 8.00
CA LYS A 81 -9.63 8.21 9.16
C LYS A 81 -10.82 7.26 9.16
N ASP A 82 -11.28 6.87 7.97
CA ASP A 82 -12.42 5.96 7.85
C ASP A 82 -12.02 4.50 8.10
N GLU A 83 -10.73 4.23 8.24
CA GLU A 83 -10.19 2.88 8.41
C GLU A 83 -9.67 2.63 9.82
N VAL A 84 -10.16 3.36 10.81
CA VAL A 84 -9.67 3.27 12.21
C VAL A 84 -9.73 1.86 12.75
N TYR A 85 -10.82 1.13 12.47
CA TYR A 85 -10.99 -0.23 12.98
C TYR A 85 -9.83 -1.14 12.53
N ASP A 86 -9.55 -1.16 11.22
CA ASP A 86 -8.48 -2.00 10.69
C ASP A 86 -7.10 -1.52 11.10
N ILE A 87 -6.90 -0.21 11.19
CA ILE A 87 -5.64 0.36 11.66
C ILE A 87 -5.36 -0.06 13.10
N LYS A 88 -6.36 0.04 13.98
CA LYS A 88 -6.22 -0.40 15.37
C LYS A 88 -5.91 -1.89 15.47
N LYS A 89 -6.61 -2.69 14.68
CA LYS A 89 -6.42 -4.13 14.67
C LYS A 89 -4.98 -4.49 14.27
N GLN A 90 -4.47 -3.89 13.22
CA GLN A 90 -3.10 -4.15 12.77
C GLN A 90 -2.07 -3.58 13.74
N ALA A 91 -2.32 -2.41 14.33
CA ALA A 91 -1.42 -1.81 15.32
C ALA A 91 -1.27 -2.71 16.55
N ALA A 92 -2.35 -3.35 16.99
CA ALA A 92 -2.30 -4.27 18.12
C ALA A 92 -1.55 -5.56 17.79
N LYS A 93 -1.59 -6.00 16.54
CA LYS A 93 -1.06 -7.29 16.10
C LYS A 93 0.41 -7.21 15.69
N LYS A 94 0.82 -6.11 15.06
CA LYS A 94 2.17 -5.94 14.52
C LYS A 94 3.11 -5.35 15.56
N SER A 95 4.37 -5.80 15.53
CA SER A 95 5.43 -5.21 16.35
C SER A 95 5.97 -3.94 15.69
N TYR A 96 6.60 -3.08 16.48
CA TYR A 96 7.33 -1.92 15.95
C TYR A 96 8.37 -2.35 14.92
N SER A 97 9.11 -3.40 15.24
CA SER A 97 10.13 -3.95 14.34
C SER A 97 9.52 -4.43 13.02
N GLY A 98 8.36 -5.09 13.08
CA GLY A 98 7.65 -5.55 11.88
C GLY A 98 7.19 -4.40 11.00
N ILE A 99 6.60 -3.38 11.60
CA ILE A 99 6.14 -2.20 10.87
C ILE A 99 7.33 -1.50 10.20
N GLU A 100 8.44 -1.36 10.92
CA GLU A 100 9.66 -0.74 10.39
C GLU A 100 10.20 -1.54 9.20
N LYS A 101 10.22 -2.88 9.30
CA LYS A 101 10.64 -3.74 8.19
C LYS A 101 9.78 -3.55 6.96
N ILE A 102 8.47 -3.43 7.13
CA ILE A 102 7.56 -3.19 6.01
C ILE A 102 7.89 -1.84 5.34
N LEU A 103 8.03 -0.79 6.15
CA LEU A 103 8.36 0.54 5.62
C LEU A 103 9.71 0.55 4.88
N GLN A 104 10.70 -0.14 5.42
CA GLN A 104 12.00 -0.27 4.77
C GLN A 104 11.89 -1.04 3.46
N THR A 105 11.09 -2.09 3.43
CA THR A 105 10.90 -2.89 2.21
C THR A 105 10.19 -2.10 1.13
N ILE A 106 9.24 -1.24 1.49
CA ILE A 106 8.59 -0.35 0.51
C ILE A 106 9.66 0.54 -0.15
N GLU A 107 10.56 1.14 0.63
CA GLU A 107 11.62 1.98 0.08
C GLU A 107 12.61 1.18 -0.76
N LEU A 108 12.96 -0.02 -0.32
CA LEU A 108 13.81 -0.91 -1.11
C LEU A 108 13.16 -1.32 -2.42
N THR A 109 11.83 -1.49 -2.41
CA THR A 109 11.06 -1.79 -3.63
C THR A 109 11.21 -0.65 -4.65
N ARG A 110 11.11 0.61 -4.21
CA ARG A 110 11.33 1.76 -5.09
C ARG A 110 12.70 1.69 -5.77
N THR A 111 13.73 1.42 -4.98
CA THR A 111 15.11 1.34 -5.48
C THR A 111 15.26 0.20 -6.47
N ARG A 112 14.76 -0.97 -6.14
CA ARG A 112 14.84 -2.15 -7.02
C ARG A 112 14.17 -1.92 -8.37
N LEU A 113 13.00 -1.27 -8.37
CA LEU A 113 12.28 -1.00 -9.61
C LEU A 113 13.01 0.00 -10.50
N LYS A 114 13.83 0.89 -9.94
CA LYS A 114 14.65 1.83 -10.72
C LYS A 114 15.72 1.11 -11.54
N TYR A 115 16.18 -0.05 -11.12
CA TYR A 115 17.31 -0.74 -11.73
C TYR A 115 16.88 -1.92 -12.62
N ASN A 116 15.67 -1.84 -13.19
CA ASN A 116 15.15 -2.84 -14.14
C ASN A 116 15.12 -4.27 -13.59
N VAL A 117 14.88 -4.41 -12.29
CA VAL A 117 14.64 -5.71 -11.70
C VAL A 117 13.24 -6.19 -12.10
N ASN A 118 13.05 -7.50 -12.22
CA ASN A 118 11.76 -8.09 -12.59
C ASN A 118 10.64 -7.55 -11.67
N PHE A 119 9.65 -6.89 -12.27
CA PHE A 119 8.57 -6.24 -11.52
C PHE A 119 7.82 -7.21 -10.62
N ASP A 120 7.38 -8.33 -11.18
CA ASP A 120 6.56 -9.30 -10.45
C ASP A 120 7.34 -9.88 -9.25
N LEU A 121 8.61 -10.17 -9.43
CA LEU A 121 9.45 -10.69 -8.35
C LEU A 121 9.61 -9.66 -7.24
N VAL A 122 9.87 -8.41 -7.59
CA VAL A 122 10.03 -7.34 -6.59
C VAL A 122 8.74 -7.13 -5.80
N ILE A 123 7.60 -7.13 -6.48
CA ILE A 123 6.29 -6.99 -5.82
C ILE A 123 6.02 -8.21 -4.93
N GLU A 124 6.34 -9.42 -5.39
CA GLU A 124 6.19 -10.61 -4.55
C GLU A 124 6.99 -10.49 -3.26
N MET A 125 8.24 -10.02 -3.34
CA MET A 125 9.07 -9.81 -2.16
C MET A 125 8.46 -8.80 -1.20
N LEU A 126 7.87 -7.73 -1.74
CA LEU A 126 7.16 -6.75 -0.92
C LEU A 126 5.96 -7.36 -0.21
N LEU A 127 5.13 -8.10 -0.93
CA LEU A 127 3.94 -8.72 -0.35
C LEU A 127 4.31 -9.76 0.71
N LEU A 128 5.36 -10.53 0.49
CA LEU A 128 5.86 -11.48 1.49
C LEU A 128 6.32 -10.76 2.76
N ALA A 129 7.01 -9.64 2.62
CA ALA A 129 7.42 -8.84 3.78
C ALA A 129 6.21 -8.34 4.57
N ILE A 130 5.16 -7.92 3.88
CA ILE A 130 3.91 -7.49 4.52
C ILE A 130 3.25 -8.64 5.27
N LYS A 131 3.20 -9.83 4.66
CA LYS A 131 2.60 -11.01 5.29
C LYS A 131 3.36 -11.45 6.53
N GLU A 132 4.68 -11.41 6.49
CA GLU A 132 5.53 -11.94 7.55
C GLU A 132 5.67 -10.98 8.75
N ASN A 133 5.38 -9.72 8.56
CA ASN A 133 5.60 -8.70 9.58
C ASN A 133 4.33 -7.98 9.99
#